data_9b116ce425bb9aaa55f4b846b6fdca89
#
_entry.id   9b116ce425bb9aaa55f4b846b6fdca89
#
_cell.length_a   1.000
_cell.length_b   1.000
_cell.length_c   1.000
_cell.angle_alpha   90.00
_cell.angle_beta   90.00
_cell.angle_gamma   90.00
#
_symmetry.space_group_name_H-M   'P 1'
#
loop_
_entity.id
_entity.type
_entity.pdbx_description
1 polymer ?
#
loop_
_entity_poly.entity_id
_entity_poly.type
_entity_poly.pdbx_seq_one_letter_code
_entity_poly.pdbx_strand_id
1 'polypeptide(L)'
;SLTLHPIGVMQLGKDEHPPYGGKAGDCPPPSPRLGPWWRELLKHGSELDDFSLSLETTHHGPWLKSPSLFIEIGSTEDTWDHMGAAELLAGIIWRGLGLEDGILPALWPGEGVVVVTLGGGHYAPRANKLAAIPGVWLGHMLANYALPFEAPEVEGETPLGNWSQSISAAISSTREAFPGGQLVATLERKSFKAWQRNAIIEYLASLDVPVVRTKD
;
A
#
# COMPACT_ATOMS: atom_id res chain seq x y z
N SER A 1 3.97 9.99 -14.25
CA SER A 1 3.32 8.73 -13.79
C SER A 1 1.87 8.98 -13.41
N LEU A 2 1.04 7.91 -13.51
CA LEU A 2 -0.25 7.85 -12.86
C LEU A 2 -0.16 6.83 -11.73
N THR A 3 -0.49 7.26 -10.51
CA THR A 3 -0.25 6.42 -9.33
C THR A 3 -1.45 6.32 -8.42
N LEU A 4 -1.51 5.21 -7.68
CA LEU A 4 -2.42 5.04 -6.55
C LEU A 4 -1.63 4.53 -5.34
N HIS A 5 -1.99 5.00 -4.15
CA HIS A 5 -1.37 4.50 -2.93
C HIS A 5 -2.25 4.67 -1.69
N PRO A 6 -2.06 3.82 -0.68
CA PRO A 6 -2.59 4.06 0.66
C PRO A 6 -1.75 5.13 1.36
N ILE A 7 -2.35 5.82 2.30
CA ILE A 7 -1.70 6.90 3.06
C ILE A 7 -1.29 6.45 4.46
N GLY A 8 -0.23 7.08 4.98
CA GLY A 8 0.25 6.84 6.33
C GLY A 8 1.71 7.23 6.51
N VAL A 9 2.07 7.70 7.70
CA VAL A 9 3.42 8.12 8.05
C VAL A 9 4.01 7.13 9.03
N MET A 10 4.63 6.06 8.52
CA MET A 10 5.12 4.97 9.34
C MET A 10 6.30 5.37 10.21
N GLN A 11 7.12 6.32 9.73
CA GLN A 11 8.28 6.79 10.47
C GLN A 11 8.65 8.22 10.06
N LEU A 12 9.28 8.93 10.99
CA LEU A 12 9.84 10.26 10.80
C LEU A 12 11.23 10.34 11.43
N GLY A 13 12.08 11.19 10.88
CA GLY A 13 13.30 11.66 11.56
C GLY A 13 12.96 12.43 12.84
N LYS A 14 13.95 12.56 13.76
CA LYS A 14 13.73 13.14 15.10
C LYS A 14 13.12 14.55 15.10
N ASP A 15 13.39 15.35 14.07
CA ASP A 15 12.98 16.75 13.95
C ASP A 15 12.01 16.99 12.79
N GLU A 16 11.46 15.93 12.20
CA GLU A 16 10.54 16.02 11.07
C GLU A 16 9.10 16.07 11.55
N HIS A 17 8.30 16.91 10.91
CA HIS A 17 6.84 16.92 11.08
C HIS A 17 6.18 16.00 10.04
N PRO A 18 5.11 15.29 10.43
CA PRO A 18 4.38 14.47 9.47
C PRO A 18 3.90 15.29 8.27
N PRO A 19 4.30 14.94 7.04
CA PRO A 19 3.89 15.69 5.87
C PRO A 19 2.39 15.60 5.64
N TYR A 20 1.82 16.69 5.12
CA TYR A 20 0.42 16.80 4.71
C TYR A 20 -0.62 16.41 5.78
N GLY A 21 -0.36 16.73 7.04
CA GLY A 21 -1.28 16.43 8.15
C GLY A 21 -1.35 14.95 8.52
N GLY A 22 -0.32 14.20 8.23
CA GLY A 22 -0.13 12.83 8.67
C GLY A 22 0.06 12.73 10.19
N LYS A 23 0.10 11.51 10.71
CA LYS A 23 0.36 11.20 12.11
C LYS A 23 1.48 10.17 12.19
N ALA A 24 2.57 10.53 12.86
CA ALA A 24 3.76 9.69 12.96
C ALA A 24 3.45 8.31 13.57
N GLY A 25 3.95 7.26 12.96
CA GLY A 25 3.76 5.88 13.41
C GLY A 25 2.35 5.34 13.18
N ASP A 26 1.52 6.02 12.39
CA ASP A 26 0.12 5.68 12.20
C ASP A 26 -0.28 5.78 10.72
N CYS A 27 -1.32 5.05 10.34
CA CYS A 27 -1.88 5.07 9.00
C CYS A 27 -3.41 4.92 9.04
N PRO A 28 -4.14 5.69 8.22
CA PRO A 28 -5.57 5.48 8.02
C PRO A 28 -5.86 4.08 7.48
N PRO A 29 -7.07 3.55 7.66
CA PRO A 29 -7.47 2.33 6.97
C PRO A 29 -7.30 2.48 5.46
N PRO A 30 -6.66 1.53 4.75
CA PRO A 30 -6.49 1.63 3.31
C PRO A 30 -7.83 1.42 2.60
N SER A 31 -8.08 2.18 1.54
CA SER A 31 -9.33 2.03 0.80
C SER A 31 -9.44 0.67 0.10
N PRO A 32 -10.54 -0.07 0.30
CA PRO A 32 -10.78 -1.29 -0.47
C PRO A 32 -10.84 -1.08 -1.99
N ARG A 33 -11.01 0.15 -2.44
CA ARG A 33 -11.02 0.50 -3.87
C ARG A 33 -9.64 0.44 -4.52
N LEU A 34 -8.54 0.39 -3.74
CA LEU A 34 -7.17 0.44 -4.26
C LEU A 34 -6.91 -0.63 -5.34
N GLY A 35 -7.17 -1.89 -5.04
CA GLY A 35 -6.99 -2.99 -6.00
C GLY A 35 -7.91 -2.91 -7.23
N PRO A 36 -9.24 -2.75 -7.05
CA PRO A 36 -10.16 -2.53 -8.16
C PRO A 36 -9.80 -1.34 -9.06
N TRP A 37 -9.48 -0.19 -8.48
CA TRP A 37 -9.11 1.00 -9.26
C TRP A 37 -7.75 0.85 -9.95
N TRP A 38 -6.83 0.13 -9.36
CA TRP A 38 -5.58 -0.25 -10.04
C TRP A 38 -5.84 -1.07 -11.31
N ARG A 39 -6.74 -2.05 -11.26
CA ARG A 39 -7.13 -2.83 -12.45
C ARG A 39 -7.80 -1.97 -13.53
N GLU A 40 -8.64 -1.03 -13.13
CA GLU A 40 -9.22 -0.06 -14.07
C GLU A 40 -8.14 0.86 -14.67
N LEU A 41 -7.16 1.31 -13.86
CA LEU A 41 -6.05 2.10 -14.35
C LEU A 41 -5.20 1.32 -15.37
N LEU A 42 -4.91 0.05 -15.10
CA LEU A 42 -4.18 -0.81 -16.05
C LEU A 42 -4.94 -0.98 -17.37
N LYS A 43 -6.27 -1.12 -17.29
CA LYS A 43 -7.12 -1.35 -18.48
C LYS A 43 -7.21 -0.12 -19.37
N HIS A 44 -7.30 1.07 -18.81
CA HIS A 44 -7.58 2.31 -19.53
C HIS A 44 -6.37 3.24 -19.67
N GLY A 45 -5.37 3.09 -18.79
CA GLY A 45 -4.19 3.96 -18.77
C GLY A 45 -3.12 3.61 -19.79
N SER A 46 -3.20 2.43 -20.40
CA SER A 46 -2.24 1.99 -21.43
C SER A 46 -2.29 2.79 -22.74
N GLU A 47 -3.30 3.63 -22.90
CA GLU A 47 -3.45 4.53 -24.07
C GLU A 47 -2.69 5.86 -23.90
N LEU A 48 -2.17 6.14 -22.69
CA LEU A 48 -1.40 7.34 -22.38
C LEU A 48 0.10 7.00 -22.37
N ASP A 49 0.72 6.97 -23.53
CA ASP A 49 2.13 6.57 -23.71
C ASP A 49 3.13 7.42 -22.91
N ASP A 50 2.76 8.66 -22.57
CA ASP A 50 3.59 9.59 -21.79
C ASP A 50 3.63 9.28 -20.29
N PHE A 51 2.80 8.34 -19.82
CA PHE A 51 2.68 8.02 -18.39
C PHE A 51 3.03 6.56 -18.07
N SER A 52 3.92 6.39 -17.11
CA SER A 52 4.06 5.10 -16.44
C SER A 52 2.96 4.91 -15.40
N LEU A 53 2.46 3.68 -15.28
CA LEU A 53 1.44 3.31 -14.29
C LEU A 53 2.11 2.57 -13.13
N SER A 54 1.85 3.00 -11.89
CA SER A 54 2.40 2.32 -10.71
C SER A 54 1.51 2.47 -9.48
N LEU A 55 1.55 1.47 -8.62
CA LEU A 55 1.23 1.67 -7.21
C LEU A 55 2.46 2.25 -6.51
N GLU A 56 2.23 3.07 -5.50
CA GLU A 56 3.26 3.54 -4.59
C GLU A 56 3.03 2.97 -3.19
N THR A 57 4.11 2.84 -2.43
CA THR A 57 4.02 2.36 -1.05
C THR A 57 3.31 3.38 -0.16
N THR A 58 2.80 2.91 0.96
CA THR A 58 2.15 3.77 1.97
C THR A 58 3.08 4.90 2.42
N HIS A 59 2.67 6.14 2.22
CA HIS A 59 3.43 7.31 2.61
C HIS A 59 2.53 8.53 2.82
N HIS A 60 3.07 9.59 3.39
CA HIS A 60 2.48 10.87 3.77
C HIS A 60 1.05 10.84 4.38
N GLY A 61 0.51 12.01 4.72
CA GLY A 61 -0.85 12.23 5.21
C GLY A 61 -1.84 12.58 4.09
N PRO A 62 -3.04 13.01 4.44
CA PRO A 62 -3.50 13.31 5.79
C PRO A 62 -3.87 12.07 6.62
N TRP A 63 -3.91 12.21 7.96
CA TRP A 63 -4.49 11.17 8.81
C TRP A 63 -6.02 11.30 8.83
N LEU A 64 -6.72 10.24 8.47
CA LEU A 64 -8.18 10.18 8.39
C LEU A 64 -8.70 8.92 9.10
N LYS A 65 -9.91 9.00 9.68
CA LYS A 65 -10.57 7.82 10.25
C LYS A 65 -11.20 6.89 9.20
N SER A 66 -11.54 7.46 8.05
CA SER A 66 -12.19 6.72 6.97
C SER A 66 -11.18 6.02 6.07
N PRO A 67 -11.52 4.89 5.47
CA PRO A 67 -10.70 4.24 4.44
C PRO A 67 -10.36 5.21 3.32
N SER A 68 -9.06 5.34 3.03
CA SER A 68 -8.55 6.39 2.14
C SER A 68 -7.49 5.85 1.19
N LEU A 69 -7.36 6.50 0.03
CA LEU A 69 -6.30 6.31 -0.94
C LEU A 69 -6.03 7.63 -1.66
N PHE A 70 -4.84 7.76 -2.22
CA PHE A 70 -4.52 8.78 -3.22
C PHE A 70 -4.57 8.21 -4.63
N ILE A 71 -4.99 9.03 -5.57
CA ILE A 71 -4.91 8.81 -7.01
C ILE A 71 -4.31 10.08 -7.62
N GLU A 72 -3.21 9.96 -8.34
CA GLU A 72 -2.34 11.09 -8.65
C GLU A 72 -1.89 11.13 -10.10
N ILE A 73 -1.75 12.36 -10.60
CA ILE A 73 -0.96 12.67 -11.79
C ILE A 73 0.40 13.18 -11.28
N GLY A 74 1.42 12.35 -11.40
CA GLY A 74 2.80 12.65 -11.05
C GLY A 74 3.67 12.60 -12.31
N SER A 75 4.99 12.75 -12.27
CA SER A 75 5.86 13.01 -11.13
C SER A 75 6.37 14.46 -11.11
N THR A 76 6.20 15.21 -12.21
CA THR A 76 6.73 16.56 -12.39
C THR A 76 5.61 17.54 -12.70
N GLU A 77 5.83 18.83 -12.42
CA GLU A 77 4.87 19.90 -12.67
C GLU A 77 4.42 19.96 -14.11
N ASP A 78 5.29 19.61 -15.06
CA ASP A 78 5.00 19.60 -16.51
C ASP A 78 3.88 18.63 -16.90
N THR A 79 3.52 17.70 -16.01
CA THR A 79 2.47 16.69 -16.27
C THR A 79 1.19 16.92 -15.47
N TRP A 80 1.16 17.85 -14.52
CA TRP A 80 0.01 18.03 -13.61
C TRP A 80 -1.24 18.57 -14.29
N ASP A 81 -1.09 19.35 -15.36
CA ASP A 81 -2.19 19.93 -16.14
C ASP A 81 -2.60 19.08 -17.36
N HIS A 82 -2.12 17.83 -17.45
CA HIS A 82 -2.42 16.96 -18.58
C HIS A 82 -3.90 16.51 -18.57
N MET A 83 -4.72 17.14 -19.42
CA MET A 83 -6.17 16.94 -19.46
C MET A 83 -6.58 15.48 -19.70
N GLY A 84 -5.92 14.75 -20.61
CA GLY A 84 -6.24 13.34 -20.87
C GLY A 84 -6.00 12.45 -19.65
N ALA A 85 -4.95 12.74 -18.86
CA ALA A 85 -4.70 12.02 -17.60
C ALA A 85 -5.77 12.35 -16.55
N ALA A 86 -6.16 13.62 -16.45
CA ALA A 86 -7.22 14.05 -15.53
C ALA A 86 -8.58 13.41 -15.89
N GLU A 87 -8.95 13.39 -17.16
CA GLU A 87 -10.18 12.75 -17.66
C GLU A 87 -10.17 11.24 -17.40
N LEU A 88 -9.04 10.56 -17.62
CA LEU A 88 -8.88 9.14 -17.32
C LEU A 88 -9.11 8.86 -15.83
N LEU A 89 -8.42 9.58 -14.95
CA LEU A 89 -8.55 9.38 -13.51
C LEU A 89 -9.95 9.74 -13.01
N ALA A 90 -10.56 10.81 -13.51
CA ALA A 90 -11.95 11.17 -13.21
C ALA A 90 -12.92 10.05 -13.63
N GLY A 91 -12.71 9.44 -14.80
CA GLY A 91 -13.48 8.31 -15.29
C GLY A 91 -13.35 7.06 -14.40
N ILE A 92 -12.14 6.77 -13.90
CA ILE A 92 -11.90 5.67 -12.94
C ILE A 92 -12.67 5.93 -11.63
N ILE A 93 -12.59 7.15 -11.10
CA ILE A 93 -13.31 7.55 -9.89
C ILE A 93 -14.82 7.42 -10.11
N TRP A 94 -15.33 7.95 -11.22
CA TRP A 94 -16.75 7.94 -11.56
C TRP A 94 -17.32 6.50 -11.60
N ARG A 95 -16.67 5.62 -12.35
CA ARG A 95 -17.04 4.19 -12.42
C ARG A 95 -16.84 3.48 -11.08
N GLY A 96 -15.71 3.69 -10.43
CA GLY A 96 -15.37 3.05 -9.17
C GLY A 96 -16.29 3.43 -8.01
N LEU A 97 -16.95 4.58 -8.09
CA LEU A 97 -18.01 5.01 -7.15
C LEU A 97 -19.41 4.51 -7.55
N GLY A 98 -19.56 3.86 -8.71
CA GLY A 98 -20.85 3.41 -9.23
C GLY A 98 -21.77 4.55 -9.69
N LEU A 99 -21.17 5.64 -10.18
CA LEU A 99 -21.90 6.81 -10.68
C LEU A 99 -22.25 6.69 -12.18
N GLU A 100 -21.69 5.71 -12.84
CA GLU A 100 -22.04 5.37 -14.24
C GLU A 100 -23.20 4.37 -14.25
N ASP A 101 -24.20 4.60 -15.12
CA ASP A 101 -25.39 3.75 -15.21
C ASP A 101 -25.01 2.29 -15.52
N GLY A 102 -25.54 1.37 -14.73
CA GLY A 102 -25.29 -0.07 -14.88
C GLY A 102 -23.95 -0.57 -14.32
N ILE A 103 -23.12 0.32 -13.78
CA ILE A 103 -21.86 -0.05 -13.13
C ILE A 103 -22.04 -0.10 -11.62
N LEU A 104 -21.66 -1.22 -11.00
CA LEU A 104 -21.66 -1.32 -9.54
C LEU A 104 -20.35 -0.79 -8.96
N PRO A 105 -20.39 -0.08 -7.82
CA PRO A 105 -19.19 0.38 -7.14
C PRO A 105 -18.32 -0.80 -6.69
N ALA A 106 -17.01 -0.60 -6.74
CA ALA A 106 -16.05 -1.57 -6.22
C ALA A 106 -16.06 -1.56 -4.68
N LEU A 107 -16.89 -2.38 -4.08
CA LEU A 107 -17.04 -2.52 -2.63
C LEU A 107 -16.37 -3.80 -2.13
N TRP A 108 -15.90 -3.76 -0.88
CA TRP A 108 -15.43 -4.95 -0.18
C TRP A 108 -16.60 -5.92 0.07
N PRO A 109 -16.51 -7.18 -0.39
CA PRO A 109 -17.63 -8.13 -0.27
C PRO A 109 -17.74 -8.76 1.13
N GLY A 110 -16.86 -8.47 2.07
CA GLY A 110 -16.82 -9.06 3.41
C GLY A 110 -15.95 -10.33 3.52
N GLU A 111 -15.41 -10.83 2.43
CA GLU A 111 -14.53 -12.00 2.38
C GLU A 111 -13.53 -11.90 1.22
N GLY A 112 -12.41 -12.61 1.32
CA GLY A 112 -11.39 -12.66 0.28
C GLY A 112 -9.97 -12.50 0.84
N VAL A 113 -8.99 -12.62 -0.05
CA VAL A 113 -7.57 -12.49 0.31
C VAL A 113 -7.15 -11.03 0.27
N VAL A 114 -6.61 -10.53 1.38
CA VAL A 114 -6.08 -9.18 1.53
C VAL A 114 -4.57 -9.26 1.72
N VAL A 115 -3.81 -8.57 0.90
CA VAL A 115 -2.35 -8.64 0.90
C VAL A 115 -1.75 -7.35 1.46
N VAL A 116 -0.87 -7.48 2.45
CA VAL A 116 0.07 -6.44 2.88
C VAL A 116 1.43 -6.76 2.29
N THR A 117 2.11 -5.77 1.69
CA THR A 117 3.44 -5.99 1.12
C THR A 117 4.51 -5.29 1.94
N LEU A 118 5.64 -5.98 2.17
CA LEU A 118 6.75 -5.47 2.98
C LEU A 118 8.05 -5.49 2.19
N GLY A 119 8.73 -4.35 2.17
CA GLY A 119 10.02 -4.16 1.49
C GLY A 119 9.88 -3.58 0.07
N GLY A 120 11.02 -3.37 -0.54
CA GLY A 120 11.14 -2.67 -1.82
C GLY A 120 11.30 -1.16 -1.67
N GLY A 121 11.31 -0.47 -2.80
CA GLY A 121 11.39 0.98 -2.89
C GLY A 121 10.01 1.66 -2.85
N HIS A 122 10.00 2.92 -3.23
CA HIS A 122 8.80 3.76 -3.26
C HIS A 122 7.73 3.23 -4.22
N TYR A 123 8.10 2.91 -5.43
CA TYR A 123 7.25 2.19 -6.37
C TYR A 123 7.20 0.70 -6.00
N ALA A 124 6.03 0.09 -6.08
CA ALA A 124 5.76 -1.23 -5.51
C ALA A 124 5.54 -2.30 -6.61
N PRO A 125 6.57 -2.70 -7.38
CA PRO A 125 6.41 -3.56 -8.56
C PRO A 125 5.79 -4.93 -8.25
N ARG A 126 6.02 -5.46 -7.04
CA ARG A 126 5.38 -6.70 -6.60
C ARG A 126 3.90 -6.50 -6.32
N ALA A 127 3.55 -5.40 -5.64
CA ALA A 127 2.15 -5.07 -5.38
C ALA A 127 1.40 -4.78 -6.69
N ASN A 128 2.03 -4.13 -7.66
CA ASN A 128 1.46 -3.91 -9.00
C ASN A 128 1.00 -5.22 -9.64
N LYS A 129 1.84 -6.27 -9.59
CA LYS A 129 1.50 -7.60 -10.14
C LYS A 129 0.39 -8.28 -9.35
N LEU A 130 0.42 -8.21 -8.02
CA LEU A 130 -0.59 -8.85 -7.15
C LEU A 130 -1.95 -8.19 -7.28
N ALA A 131 -2.01 -6.86 -7.29
CA ALA A 131 -3.23 -6.10 -7.42
C ALA A 131 -3.91 -6.26 -8.79
N ALA A 132 -3.13 -6.62 -9.82
CA ALA A 132 -3.66 -6.93 -11.15
C ALA A 132 -4.47 -8.24 -11.16
N ILE A 133 -4.29 -9.13 -10.17
CA ILE A 133 -5.00 -10.41 -10.09
C ILE A 133 -6.44 -10.14 -9.61
N PRO A 134 -7.47 -10.55 -10.36
CA PRO A 134 -8.85 -10.44 -9.91
C PRO A 134 -9.07 -11.15 -8.56
N GLY A 135 -9.82 -10.51 -7.65
CA GLY A 135 -10.12 -11.07 -6.34
C GLY A 135 -9.02 -10.88 -5.28
N VAL A 136 -7.85 -10.35 -5.64
CA VAL A 136 -6.83 -9.93 -4.68
C VAL A 136 -7.12 -8.49 -4.25
N TRP A 137 -7.15 -8.28 -2.94
CA TRP A 137 -7.32 -6.98 -2.30
C TRP A 137 -5.99 -6.52 -1.70
N LEU A 138 -5.75 -5.22 -1.74
CA LEU A 138 -4.54 -4.63 -1.17
C LEU A 138 -4.84 -3.86 0.11
N GLY A 139 -4.08 -4.19 1.15
CA GLY A 139 -3.89 -3.37 2.32
C GLY A 139 -2.73 -2.38 2.14
N HIS A 140 -2.00 -2.14 3.23
CA HIS A 140 -0.82 -1.29 3.18
C HIS A 140 0.36 -1.93 2.46
N MET A 141 1.20 -1.09 1.89
CA MET A 141 2.44 -1.45 1.21
C MET A 141 3.60 -0.69 1.89
N LEU A 142 4.41 -1.37 2.68
CA LEU A 142 5.49 -0.74 3.43
C LEU A 142 6.81 -0.88 2.68
N ALA A 143 7.37 0.24 2.25
CA ALA A 143 8.72 0.27 1.68
C ALA A 143 9.77 -0.10 2.74
N ASN A 144 10.99 -0.43 2.28
CA ASN A 144 12.09 -0.78 3.16
C ASN A 144 12.42 0.35 4.17
N TYR A 145 12.35 1.59 3.74
CA TYR A 145 12.62 2.76 4.59
C TYR A 145 11.53 2.99 5.67
N ALA A 146 10.33 2.44 5.50
CA ALA A 146 9.27 2.49 6.51
C ALA A 146 9.46 1.45 7.64
N LEU A 147 10.48 0.61 7.52
CA LEU A 147 10.80 -0.47 8.46
C LEU A 147 12.22 -0.29 9.02
N PRO A 148 12.44 0.69 9.91
CA PRO A 148 13.77 0.97 10.45
C PRO A 148 14.19 -0.13 11.42
N PHE A 149 15.17 -0.91 11.01
CA PHE A 149 15.81 -1.91 11.83
C PHE A 149 17.14 -1.40 12.38
N GLU A 150 17.35 -1.62 13.66
CA GLU A 150 18.64 -1.55 14.31
C GLU A 150 19.08 -2.97 14.65
N ALA A 151 20.38 -3.26 14.46
CA ALA A 151 20.90 -4.60 14.75
C ALA A 151 20.79 -4.87 16.27
N PRO A 152 20.44 -6.09 16.67
CA PRO A 152 20.45 -6.46 18.09
C PRO A 152 21.88 -6.40 18.64
N GLU A 153 22.02 -6.08 19.92
CA GLU A 153 23.33 -6.04 20.59
C GLU A 153 23.94 -7.44 20.72
N VAL A 154 23.10 -8.46 20.88
CA VAL A 154 23.51 -9.86 20.97
C VAL A 154 22.88 -10.62 19.80
N GLU A 155 23.68 -11.47 19.17
CA GLU A 155 23.21 -12.31 18.06
C GLU A 155 22.08 -13.25 18.52
N GLY A 156 20.96 -13.23 17.80
CA GLY A 156 19.77 -14.04 18.10
C GLY A 156 18.70 -13.32 18.91
N GLU A 157 18.96 -12.12 19.40
CA GLU A 157 17.93 -11.29 20.05
C GLU A 157 17.06 -10.58 19.02
N THR A 158 15.90 -10.09 19.49
CA THR A 158 14.96 -9.31 18.69
C THR A 158 15.62 -8.01 18.23
N PRO A 159 15.58 -7.68 16.92
CA PRO A 159 16.08 -6.41 16.41
C PRO A 159 15.40 -5.22 17.05
N LEU A 160 16.17 -4.16 17.29
CA LEU A 160 15.69 -2.88 17.76
C LEU A 160 15.12 -2.03 16.61
N GLY A 161 14.59 -0.86 16.94
CA GLY A 161 13.98 0.07 15.98
C GLY A 161 12.46 -0.10 15.88
N ASN A 162 11.82 0.82 15.13
CA ASN A 162 10.35 0.92 15.06
C ASN A 162 9.69 0.01 13.99
N TRP A 163 10.44 -0.91 13.40
CA TRP A 163 9.95 -1.79 12.33
C TRP A 163 8.69 -2.58 12.71
N SER A 164 8.62 -3.08 13.95
CA SER A 164 7.48 -3.86 14.44
C SER A 164 6.24 -3.00 14.66
N GLN A 165 6.42 -1.77 15.15
CA GLN A 165 5.32 -0.80 15.29
C GLN A 165 4.74 -0.42 13.92
N SER A 166 5.59 -0.17 12.91
CA SER A 166 5.14 0.09 11.54
C SER A 166 4.32 -1.07 10.97
N ILE A 167 4.78 -2.30 11.14
CA ILE A 167 4.04 -3.50 10.72
C ILE A 167 2.72 -3.60 11.49
N SER A 168 2.73 -3.42 12.82
CA SER A 168 1.52 -3.51 13.64
C SER A 168 0.47 -2.50 13.22
N ALA A 169 0.85 -1.24 12.99
CA ALA A 169 -0.05 -0.18 12.53
C ALA A 169 -0.69 -0.54 11.17
N ALA A 170 0.14 -0.98 10.20
CA ALA A 170 -0.34 -1.38 8.89
C ALA A 170 -1.29 -2.59 8.93
N ILE A 171 -0.98 -3.61 9.74
CA ILE A 171 -1.83 -4.80 9.91
C ILE A 171 -3.15 -4.43 10.58
N SER A 172 -3.11 -3.64 11.66
CA SER A 172 -4.30 -3.24 12.39
C SER A 172 -5.27 -2.43 11.53
N SER A 173 -4.78 -1.40 10.85
CA SER A 173 -5.61 -0.55 9.99
C SER A 173 -6.09 -1.28 8.73
N THR A 174 -5.31 -2.24 8.21
CA THR A 174 -5.78 -3.12 7.13
C THR A 174 -6.92 -4.02 7.59
N ARG A 175 -6.84 -4.62 8.78
CA ARG A 175 -7.94 -5.42 9.34
C ARG A 175 -9.22 -4.61 9.54
N GLU A 176 -9.09 -3.35 9.96
CA GLU A 176 -10.23 -2.42 10.08
C GLU A 176 -10.91 -2.18 8.73
N ALA A 177 -10.12 -1.99 7.67
CA ALA A 177 -10.65 -1.74 6.33
C ALA A 177 -11.28 -2.97 5.66
N PHE A 178 -10.87 -4.18 6.06
CA PHE A 178 -11.27 -5.45 5.44
C PHE A 178 -11.82 -6.46 6.46
N PRO A 179 -12.95 -6.14 7.11
CA PRO A 179 -13.56 -7.06 8.08
C PRO A 179 -13.92 -8.39 7.38
N GLY A 180 -13.57 -9.52 8.02
CA GLY A 180 -13.77 -10.87 7.47
C GLY A 180 -12.73 -11.31 6.42
N GLY A 181 -11.79 -10.44 6.06
CA GLY A 181 -10.73 -10.74 5.09
C GLY A 181 -9.67 -11.69 5.62
N GLN A 182 -9.19 -12.58 4.75
CA GLN A 182 -8.02 -13.40 5.01
C GLN A 182 -6.75 -12.57 4.75
N LEU A 183 -6.17 -12.01 5.82
CA LEU A 183 -4.98 -11.19 5.70
C LEU A 183 -3.73 -12.06 5.55
N VAL A 184 -2.94 -11.76 4.53
CA VAL A 184 -1.63 -12.40 4.28
C VAL A 184 -0.58 -11.33 4.02
N ALA A 185 0.68 -11.64 4.27
CA ALA A 185 1.79 -10.75 3.95
C ALA A 185 2.67 -11.32 2.83
N THR A 186 3.23 -10.44 2.00
CA THR A 186 4.32 -10.79 1.09
C THR A 186 5.57 -10.00 1.45
N LEU A 187 6.74 -10.60 1.26
CA LEU A 187 8.01 -10.03 1.65
C LEU A 187 8.96 -9.93 0.44
N GLU A 188 9.41 -8.71 0.13
CA GLU A 188 10.50 -8.50 -0.82
C GLU A 188 11.83 -8.92 -0.17
N ARG A 189 12.18 -10.20 -0.35
CA ARG A 189 13.28 -10.83 0.38
C ARG A 189 14.65 -10.16 0.17
N LYS A 190 14.87 -9.55 -0.99
CA LYS A 190 16.13 -8.87 -1.33
C LYS A 190 16.31 -7.55 -0.58
N SER A 191 15.23 -6.98 -0.07
CA SER A 191 15.24 -5.73 0.71
C SER A 191 15.76 -5.89 2.13
N PHE A 192 15.90 -7.13 2.62
CA PHE A 192 16.19 -7.40 4.03
C PHE A 192 17.34 -8.39 4.18
N LYS A 193 18.16 -8.19 5.20
CA LYS A 193 19.14 -9.17 5.68
C LYS A 193 18.41 -10.40 6.27
N ALA A 194 19.11 -11.51 6.43
CA ALA A 194 18.52 -12.76 6.92
C ALA A 194 17.83 -12.58 8.30
N TRP A 195 18.50 -11.94 9.24
CA TRP A 195 17.99 -11.71 10.58
C TRP A 195 16.75 -10.79 10.59
N GLN A 196 16.69 -9.77 9.71
CA GLN A 196 15.51 -8.91 9.55
C GLN A 196 14.31 -9.72 9.03
N ARG A 197 14.53 -10.57 8.01
CA ARG A 197 13.48 -11.43 7.47
C ARG A 197 12.91 -12.39 8.51
N ASN A 198 13.78 -13.00 9.30
CA ASN A 198 13.35 -13.91 10.35
C ASN A 198 12.50 -13.18 11.39
N ALA A 199 12.96 -12.02 11.86
CA ALA A 199 12.21 -11.20 12.80
C ALA A 199 10.83 -10.77 12.26
N ILE A 200 10.76 -10.34 10.98
CA ILE A 200 9.49 -10.01 10.32
C ILE A 200 8.55 -11.23 10.30
N ILE A 201 9.05 -12.40 9.89
CA ILE A 201 8.24 -13.62 9.79
C ILE A 201 7.71 -14.06 11.15
N GLU A 202 8.56 -14.05 12.17
CA GLU A 202 8.17 -14.38 13.54
C GLU A 202 7.14 -13.38 14.09
N TYR A 203 7.35 -12.09 13.85
CA TYR A 203 6.41 -11.06 14.30
C TYR A 203 5.06 -11.17 13.60
N LEU A 204 5.03 -11.38 12.28
CA LEU A 204 3.78 -11.59 11.54
C LEU A 204 3.05 -12.85 12.00
N ALA A 205 3.79 -13.92 12.30
CA ALA A 205 3.20 -15.14 12.89
C ALA A 205 2.54 -14.87 14.26
N SER A 206 3.14 -14.02 15.09
CA SER A 206 2.53 -13.61 16.38
C SER A 206 1.26 -12.77 16.20
N LEU A 207 1.06 -12.18 15.04
CA LEU A 207 -0.14 -11.43 14.65
C LEU A 207 -1.15 -12.28 13.85
N ASP A 208 -0.95 -13.60 13.73
CA ASP A 208 -1.76 -14.49 12.88
C ASP A 208 -1.82 -14.04 11.40
N VAL A 209 -0.69 -13.55 10.86
CA VAL A 209 -0.55 -13.15 9.46
C VAL A 209 0.47 -14.04 8.76
N PRO A 210 0.04 -15.00 7.94
CA PRO A 210 0.96 -15.86 7.21
C PRO A 210 1.72 -15.10 6.12
N VAL A 211 3.01 -15.39 5.98
CA VAL A 211 3.82 -14.89 4.89
C VAL A 211 3.71 -15.84 3.70
N VAL A 212 3.14 -15.34 2.60
CA VAL A 212 2.98 -16.11 1.37
C VAL A 212 4.08 -15.76 0.37
N ARG A 213 4.48 -16.76 -0.42
CA ARG A 213 5.40 -16.56 -1.55
C ARG A 213 4.58 -16.39 -2.81
N THR A 214 4.81 -15.29 -3.50
CA THR A 214 4.35 -15.17 -4.88
C THR A 214 5.32 -15.95 -5.75
N LYS A 215 4.82 -16.87 -6.58
CA LYS A 215 5.62 -17.39 -7.70
C LYS A 215 5.74 -16.26 -8.72
N ASP A 216 6.98 -16.00 -9.16
CA ASP A 216 7.29 -15.03 -10.22
C ASP A 216 6.61 -15.42 -11.53
#